data_e8762f7fcbda4a320576821e1f3c1b68
#
_entry.id   e8762f7fcbda4a320576821e1f3c1b68
#
_cell.length_a   1.000
_cell.length_b   1.000
_cell.length_c   1.000
_cell.angle_alpha   90.00
_cell.angle_beta   90.00
_cell.angle_gamma   90.00
#
_symmetry.space_group_name_H-M   'P 1'
#
loop_
_entity.id
_entity.type
_entity.pdbx_description
1 polymer ?
#
loop_
_entity_poly.entity_id
_entity_poly.type
_entity_poly.pdbx_seq_one_letter_code
_entity_poly.pdbx_strand_id
1 'polypeptide(L)'
;MTHTLTQPKNNTNISSNPLRVCFICTGNTCRSPMAMAVLNHLGKGKYVAESAGIMADKGAPINEKAKNALLSAGIEPTENNRFTEHIARQLNMGIMESADKIVAVGAGHAMMIIQAFPMFASKVTSFEKSVTDPFGQSQEIYDKCLEEITEQVRNMFIVDGGDLIE
;
A
#
# COMPACT_ATOMS: atom_id res chain seq x y z
N MET A 1 28.42 38.05 -17.31
CA MET A 1 27.16 37.41 -17.72
C MET A 1 27.06 36.07 -17.00
N THR A 2 26.31 36.04 -15.94
CA THR A 2 26.10 34.82 -15.16
C THR A 2 24.90 34.11 -15.72
N HIS A 3 25.14 33.01 -16.42
CA HIS A 3 24.06 32.11 -16.82
C HIS A 3 23.61 31.32 -15.61
N THR A 4 22.49 31.71 -15.06
CA THR A 4 21.82 30.92 -14.04
C THR A 4 21.17 29.72 -14.75
N LEU A 5 21.84 28.58 -14.70
CA LEU A 5 21.23 27.32 -15.12
C LEU A 5 20.14 26.98 -14.12
N THR A 6 18.90 27.22 -14.53
CA THR A 6 17.73 26.76 -13.79
C THR A 6 17.69 25.24 -13.92
N GLN A 7 18.11 24.55 -12.88
CA GLN A 7 17.95 23.11 -12.81
C GLN A 7 16.45 22.77 -12.84
N PRO A 8 16.04 21.77 -13.60
CA PRO A 8 14.66 21.30 -13.52
C PRO A 8 14.43 20.79 -12.10
N LYS A 9 13.43 21.34 -11.44
CA LYS A 9 13.02 20.88 -10.14
C LYS A 9 12.36 19.51 -10.32
N ASN A 10 13.17 18.46 -10.28
CA ASN A 10 12.66 17.10 -10.10
C ASN A 10 12.17 17.02 -8.66
N ASN A 11 10.91 17.38 -8.48
CA ASN A 11 10.23 17.31 -7.19
C ASN A 11 9.80 15.87 -6.90
N THR A 12 10.77 14.96 -6.80
CA THR A 12 10.58 13.71 -6.09
C THR A 12 10.94 13.95 -4.64
N ASN A 13 10.12 14.74 -3.96
CA ASN A 13 10.32 14.99 -2.54
C ASN A 13 9.83 13.81 -1.72
N ILE A 14 10.58 12.70 -1.78
CA ILE A 14 10.51 11.71 -0.71
C ILE A 14 11.09 12.42 0.51
N SER A 15 10.34 12.42 1.60
CA SER A 15 10.83 12.89 2.89
C SER A 15 12.17 12.23 3.18
N SER A 16 13.12 12.94 3.81
CA SER A 16 14.39 12.36 4.23
C SER A 16 14.24 11.20 5.21
N ASN A 17 13.05 11.05 5.82
CA ASN A 17 12.70 9.98 6.75
C ASN A 17 11.23 9.56 6.56
N PRO A 18 10.88 8.93 5.43
CA PRO A 18 9.52 8.52 5.17
C PRO A 18 9.08 7.41 6.14
N LEU A 19 7.82 7.44 6.54
CA LEU A 19 7.24 6.37 7.34
C LEU A 19 7.05 5.13 6.45
N ARG A 20 7.55 3.99 6.91
CA ARG A 20 7.44 2.72 6.18
C ARG A 20 6.19 1.96 6.64
N VAL A 21 5.30 1.74 5.70
CA VAL A 21 4.01 1.06 5.94
C VAL A 21 3.95 -0.20 5.11
N CYS A 22 3.69 -1.34 5.74
CA CYS A 22 3.50 -2.60 5.05
C CYS A 22 2.03 -3.04 5.16
N PHE A 23 1.37 -3.17 4.01
CA PHE A 23 0.01 -3.68 3.93
C PHE A 23 0.00 -5.19 3.79
N ILE A 24 -0.90 -5.86 4.51
CA ILE A 24 -0.96 -7.31 4.59
C ILE A 24 -2.35 -7.82 4.20
N CYS A 25 -2.39 -8.75 3.26
CA CYS A 25 -3.58 -9.55 2.96
C CYS A 25 -3.20 -11.05 2.97
N THR A 26 -4.02 -11.91 2.38
CA THR A 26 -3.72 -13.34 2.33
C THR A 26 -2.61 -13.66 1.32
N GLY A 27 -2.93 -13.56 0.03
CA GLY A 27 -2.05 -14.01 -1.08
C GLY A 27 -1.04 -13.00 -1.57
N ASN A 28 -1.19 -11.74 -1.21
CA ASN A 28 -0.35 -10.63 -1.67
C ASN A 28 -0.37 -10.39 -3.19
N THR A 29 -1.50 -10.63 -3.82
CA THR A 29 -1.67 -10.40 -5.27
C THR A 29 -2.74 -9.37 -5.61
N CYS A 30 -3.66 -9.07 -4.72
CA CYS A 30 -4.80 -8.17 -4.97
C CYS A 30 -4.87 -7.02 -3.97
N ARG A 31 -5.41 -7.26 -2.77
CA ARG A 31 -5.77 -6.20 -1.81
C ARG A 31 -4.56 -5.43 -1.28
N SER A 32 -3.55 -6.12 -0.79
CA SER A 32 -2.38 -5.44 -0.24
C SER A 32 -1.53 -4.73 -1.31
N PRO A 33 -1.33 -5.26 -2.53
CA PRO A 33 -0.68 -4.50 -3.58
C PRO A 33 -1.47 -3.25 -4.00
N MET A 34 -2.81 -3.32 -4.04
CA MET A 34 -3.64 -2.14 -4.31
C MET A 34 -3.49 -1.08 -3.23
N ALA A 35 -3.53 -1.48 -1.96
CA ALA A 35 -3.33 -0.55 -0.83
C ALA A 35 -1.95 0.11 -0.87
N MET A 36 -0.93 -0.67 -1.14
CA MET A 36 0.45 -0.18 -1.34
C MET A 36 0.52 0.88 -2.44
N ALA A 37 -0.04 0.59 -3.61
CA ALA A 37 -0.02 1.51 -4.74
C ALA A 37 -0.79 2.80 -4.44
N VAL A 38 -1.92 2.70 -3.74
CA VAL A 38 -2.72 3.87 -3.34
C VAL A 38 -1.93 4.77 -2.39
N LEU A 39 -1.31 4.21 -1.36
CA LEU A 39 -0.55 5.03 -0.41
C LEU A 39 0.69 5.65 -1.04
N ASN A 40 1.42 4.93 -1.88
CA ASN A 40 2.55 5.49 -2.62
C ASN A 40 2.12 6.63 -3.56
N HIS A 41 0.90 6.56 -4.09
CA HIS A 41 0.34 7.61 -4.94
C HIS A 41 -0.12 8.82 -4.13
N LEU A 42 -0.90 8.61 -3.08
CA LEU A 42 -1.51 9.69 -2.28
C LEU A 42 -0.56 10.31 -1.26
N GLY A 43 0.42 9.56 -0.82
CA GLY A 43 1.30 9.95 0.30
C GLY A 43 2.33 11.02 -0.04
N LYS A 44 2.53 11.34 -1.30
CA LYS A 44 3.41 12.42 -1.78
C LYS A 44 4.82 12.39 -1.16
N GLY A 45 5.39 11.21 -1.02
CA GLY A 45 6.74 11.01 -0.48
C GLY A 45 6.86 11.01 1.04
N LYS A 46 5.79 11.20 1.78
CA LYS A 46 5.77 11.10 3.24
C LYS A 46 5.82 9.64 3.73
N TYR A 47 5.45 8.73 2.86
CA TYR A 47 5.37 7.29 3.14
C TYR A 47 6.10 6.50 2.08
N VAL A 48 6.66 5.37 2.51
CA VAL A 48 7.07 4.28 1.62
C VAL A 48 6.18 3.11 1.94
N ALA A 49 5.28 2.76 1.03
CA ALA A 49 4.36 1.65 1.20
C ALA A 49 4.90 0.39 0.55
N GLU A 50 4.80 -0.70 1.26
CA GLU A 50 5.18 -2.05 0.87
C GLU A 50 3.98 -2.97 1.11
N SER A 51 4.08 -4.22 0.68
CA SER A 51 3.05 -5.22 0.94
C SER A 51 3.62 -6.63 1.09
N ALA A 52 2.91 -7.49 1.80
CA ALA A 52 3.23 -8.90 1.96
C ALA A 52 1.94 -9.69 2.23
N GLY A 53 2.03 -11.00 2.25
CA GLY A 53 0.90 -11.87 2.52
C GLY A 53 1.16 -12.80 3.70
N ILE A 54 0.09 -13.18 4.41
CA ILE A 54 0.19 -14.17 5.48
C ILE A 54 0.27 -15.60 4.93
N MET A 55 -0.24 -15.80 3.72
CA MET A 55 -0.12 -17.04 2.93
C MET A 55 0.12 -16.62 1.47
N ALA A 56 1.28 -16.00 1.22
CA ALA A 56 1.57 -15.42 -0.08
C ALA A 56 1.69 -16.48 -1.17
N ASP A 57 1.17 -16.15 -2.33
CA ASP A 57 1.45 -16.86 -3.59
C ASP A 57 2.81 -16.40 -4.11
N LYS A 58 3.87 -16.89 -3.47
CA LYS A 58 5.24 -16.41 -3.65
C LYS A 58 5.67 -16.39 -5.10
N GLY A 59 6.18 -15.25 -5.54
CA GLY A 59 6.67 -15.06 -6.89
C GLY A 59 5.59 -14.68 -7.90
N ALA A 60 4.31 -14.71 -7.51
CA ALA A 60 3.24 -14.30 -8.39
C ALA A 60 3.25 -12.79 -8.63
N PRO A 61 2.95 -12.34 -9.86
CA PRO A 61 2.79 -10.92 -10.14
C PRO A 61 1.50 -10.38 -9.51
N ILE A 62 1.34 -9.06 -9.54
CA ILE A 62 0.05 -8.45 -9.21
C ILE A 62 -1.05 -9.03 -10.11
N ASN A 63 -2.20 -9.31 -9.53
CA ASN A 63 -3.36 -9.76 -10.29
C ASN A 63 -3.70 -8.75 -11.39
N GLU A 64 -4.00 -9.23 -12.58
CA GLU A 64 -4.25 -8.38 -13.76
C GLU A 64 -5.41 -7.41 -13.55
N LYS A 65 -6.50 -7.87 -12.91
CA LYS A 65 -7.66 -7.01 -12.63
C LYS A 65 -7.36 -5.96 -11.56
N ALA A 66 -6.52 -6.30 -10.58
CA ALA A 66 -6.04 -5.33 -9.59
C ALA A 66 -5.19 -4.24 -10.26
N LYS A 67 -4.28 -4.63 -11.13
CA LYS A 67 -3.48 -3.69 -11.91
C LYS A 67 -4.36 -2.80 -12.79
N ASN A 68 -5.32 -3.38 -13.49
CA ASN A 68 -6.25 -2.63 -14.35
C ASN A 68 -7.09 -1.62 -13.54
N ALA A 69 -7.54 -2.00 -12.35
CA ALA A 69 -8.26 -1.09 -11.46
C ALA A 69 -7.43 0.13 -11.09
N LEU A 70 -6.16 -0.09 -10.73
CA LEU A 70 -5.22 1.00 -10.39
C LEU A 70 -5.00 1.93 -11.57
N LEU A 71 -4.72 1.39 -12.74
CA LEU A 71 -4.48 2.20 -13.95
C LEU A 71 -5.73 2.98 -14.35
N SER A 72 -6.92 2.36 -14.29
CA SER A 72 -8.20 3.02 -14.59
C SER A 72 -8.53 4.14 -13.62
N ALA A 73 -8.06 4.03 -12.37
CA ALA A 73 -8.23 5.07 -11.36
C ALA A 73 -7.22 6.22 -11.49
N GLY A 74 -6.35 6.18 -12.50
CA GLY A 74 -5.35 7.21 -12.75
C GLY A 74 -4.08 7.08 -11.93
N ILE A 75 -3.86 5.92 -11.30
CA ILE A 75 -2.61 5.65 -10.56
C ILE A 75 -1.58 5.09 -11.54
N GLU A 76 -0.63 5.93 -11.91
CA GLU A 76 0.43 5.58 -12.85
C GLU A 76 1.62 4.96 -12.12
N PRO A 77 2.25 3.93 -12.71
CA PRO A 77 3.50 3.43 -12.16
C PRO A 77 4.60 4.49 -12.27
N THR A 78 5.33 4.68 -11.19
CA THR A 78 6.46 5.62 -11.12
C THR A 78 7.63 4.92 -10.46
N GLU A 79 8.80 5.58 -10.41
CA GLU A 79 9.97 5.07 -9.73
C GLU A 79 9.70 4.74 -8.25
N ASN A 80 8.83 5.53 -7.60
CA ASN A 80 8.45 5.35 -6.20
C ASN A 80 7.15 4.55 -6.02
N ASN A 81 6.57 4.06 -7.11
CA ASN A 81 5.32 3.28 -7.07
C ASN A 81 5.31 2.24 -8.19
N ARG A 82 6.13 1.21 -8.02
CA ARG A 82 6.36 0.18 -9.03
C ARG A 82 5.38 -1.00 -8.92
N PHE A 83 4.11 -0.72 -8.73
CA PHE A 83 3.12 -1.78 -8.53
C PHE A 83 2.99 -2.74 -9.72
N THR A 84 3.29 -2.29 -10.95
CA THR A 84 3.26 -3.15 -12.15
C THR A 84 4.38 -4.21 -12.14
N GLU A 85 5.42 -3.99 -11.34
CA GLU A 85 6.54 -4.92 -11.16
C GLU A 85 6.43 -5.72 -9.84
N HIS A 86 5.29 -5.61 -9.16
CA HIS A 86 5.06 -6.26 -7.88
C HIS A 86 5.22 -7.78 -7.96
N ILE A 87 5.91 -8.34 -6.98
CA ILE A 87 6.09 -9.77 -6.77
C ILE A 87 5.58 -10.11 -5.37
N ALA A 88 4.65 -11.06 -5.29
CA ALA A 88 4.08 -11.50 -4.02
C ALA A 88 5.17 -12.09 -3.11
N ARG A 89 5.17 -11.68 -1.84
CA ARG A 89 6.14 -12.13 -0.84
C ARG A 89 5.46 -12.48 0.48
N GLN A 90 6.04 -13.45 1.17
CA GLN A 90 5.55 -13.90 2.47
C GLN A 90 5.97 -12.95 3.58
N LEU A 91 5.03 -12.62 4.47
CA LEU A 91 5.34 -11.89 5.70
C LEU A 91 6.34 -12.69 6.54
N ASN A 92 7.37 -12.02 7.02
CA ASN A 92 8.42 -12.61 7.82
C ASN A 92 8.93 -11.63 8.88
N MET A 93 9.81 -12.11 9.74
CA MET A 93 10.40 -11.31 10.83
C MET A 93 11.09 -10.04 10.31
N GLY A 94 11.84 -10.14 9.22
CA GLY A 94 12.57 -9.01 8.66
C GLY A 94 11.62 -7.88 8.20
N ILE A 95 10.49 -8.24 7.61
CA ILE A 95 9.46 -7.27 7.21
C ILE A 95 8.84 -6.62 8.44
N MET A 96 8.52 -7.42 9.46
CA MET A 96 7.97 -6.91 10.73
C MET A 96 8.93 -5.94 11.42
N GLU A 97 10.21 -6.23 11.40
CA GLU A 97 11.23 -5.34 11.99
C GLU A 97 11.40 -4.03 11.23
N SER A 98 11.44 -4.10 9.90
CA SER A 98 11.76 -2.94 9.06
C SER A 98 10.60 -1.97 8.87
N ALA A 99 9.35 -2.43 8.97
CA ALA A 99 8.20 -1.57 8.85
C ALA A 99 7.96 -0.76 10.12
N ASP A 100 7.55 0.48 9.96
CA ASP A 100 7.09 1.32 11.09
C ASP A 100 5.66 0.97 11.48
N LYS A 101 4.84 0.67 10.48
CA LYS A 101 3.44 0.25 10.67
C LYS A 101 3.13 -0.97 9.80
N ILE A 102 2.38 -1.89 10.38
CA ILE A 102 1.81 -3.05 9.69
C ILE A 102 0.31 -2.85 9.64
N VAL A 103 -0.24 -2.78 8.44
CA VAL A 103 -1.68 -2.55 8.24
C VAL A 103 -2.31 -3.74 7.54
N ALA A 104 -3.11 -4.48 8.26
CA ALA A 104 -3.88 -5.58 7.70
C ALA A 104 -5.14 -5.07 7.00
N VAL A 105 -5.55 -5.71 5.93
CA VAL A 105 -6.75 -5.32 5.19
C VAL A 105 -8.07 -5.72 5.90
N GLY A 106 -7.96 -6.43 6.99
CA GLY A 106 -9.10 -6.80 7.84
C GLY A 106 -8.65 -7.22 9.24
N ALA A 107 -9.57 -7.18 10.18
CA ALA A 107 -9.30 -7.51 11.60
C ALA A 107 -8.80 -8.95 11.78
N GLY A 108 -9.31 -9.90 11.00
CA GLY A 108 -8.86 -11.28 11.04
C GLY A 108 -7.39 -11.45 10.67
N HIS A 109 -6.94 -10.74 9.66
CA HIS A 109 -5.52 -10.71 9.29
C HIS A 109 -4.66 -10.12 10.41
N ALA A 110 -5.11 -9.02 11.01
CA ALA A 110 -4.39 -8.39 12.12
C ALA A 110 -4.22 -9.35 13.29
N MET A 111 -5.25 -10.07 13.66
CA MET A 111 -5.18 -11.07 14.75
C MET A 111 -4.18 -12.19 14.44
N MET A 112 -4.17 -12.70 13.21
CA MET A 112 -3.23 -13.73 12.78
C MET A 112 -1.78 -13.23 12.86
N ILE A 113 -1.54 -11.98 12.45
CA ILE A 113 -0.21 -11.37 12.51
C ILE A 113 0.25 -11.22 13.96
N ILE A 114 -0.61 -10.74 14.84
CA ILE A 114 -0.31 -10.54 16.26
C ILE A 114 0.00 -11.90 16.95
N GLN A 115 -0.73 -12.94 16.60
CA GLN A 115 -0.48 -14.29 17.11
C GLN A 115 0.88 -14.83 16.64
N ALA A 116 1.24 -14.57 15.39
CA ALA A 116 2.51 -15.03 14.82
C ALA A 116 3.72 -14.21 15.30
N PHE A 117 3.53 -12.92 15.52
CA PHE A 117 4.58 -11.97 15.87
C PHE A 117 4.18 -11.10 17.08
N PRO A 118 3.94 -11.70 18.26
CA PRO A 118 3.43 -10.96 19.41
C PRO A 118 4.35 -9.83 19.89
N MET A 119 5.66 -9.94 19.65
CA MET A 119 6.64 -8.91 20.00
C MET A 119 6.45 -7.62 19.18
N PHE A 120 5.74 -7.68 18.06
CA PHE A 120 5.46 -6.52 17.19
C PHE A 120 3.98 -6.08 17.22
N ALA A 121 3.20 -6.57 18.17
CA ALA A 121 1.77 -6.27 18.26
C ALA A 121 1.46 -4.76 18.23
N SER A 122 2.31 -3.94 18.82
CA SER A 122 2.14 -2.48 18.86
C SER A 122 2.23 -1.80 17.49
N LYS A 123 2.85 -2.45 16.50
CA LYS A 123 2.93 -1.95 15.12
C LYS A 123 1.73 -2.31 14.28
N VAL A 124 0.93 -3.29 14.71
CA VAL A 124 -0.11 -3.92 13.90
C VAL A 124 -1.45 -3.24 14.11
N THR A 125 -2.06 -2.83 13.02
CA THR A 125 -3.43 -2.30 12.99
C THR A 125 -4.14 -2.89 11.77
N SER A 126 -5.42 -2.61 11.61
CA SER A 126 -6.20 -3.03 10.45
C SER A 126 -7.01 -1.86 9.91
N PHE A 127 -7.50 -2.00 8.68
CA PHE A 127 -8.54 -1.12 8.19
C PHE A 127 -9.75 -1.18 9.12
N GLU A 128 -10.41 -0.06 9.32
CA GLU A 128 -11.60 0.04 10.16
C GLU A 128 -12.71 -0.87 9.64
N LYS A 129 -12.88 -0.89 8.32
CA LYS A 129 -13.78 -1.82 7.64
C LYS A 129 -12.95 -2.83 6.86
N SER A 130 -13.19 -4.11 7.11
CA SER A 130 -12.55 -5.19 6.36
C SER A 130 -12.92 -5.12 4.89
N VAL A 131 -11.92 -5.29 4.05
CA VAL A 131 -12.10 -5.29 2.59
C VAL A 131 -12.29 -6.73 2.13
N THR A 132 -13.39 -6.99 1.44
CA THR A 132 -13.70 -8.31 0.90
C THR A 132 -12.72 -8.73 -0.18
N ASP A 133 -12.33 -10.00 -0.21
CA ASP A 133 -11.43 -10.54 -1.21
C ASP A 133 -12.10 -10.58 -2.59
N PRO A 134 -11.60 -9.84 -3.60
CA PRO A 134 -12.18 -9.82 -4.94
C PRO A 134 -11.71 -10.98 -5.81
N PHE A 135 -10.87 -11.87 -5.32
CA PHE A 135 -10.27 -12.94 -6.11
C PHE A 135 -11.31 -13.80 -6.81
N GLY A 136 -11.13 -14.03 -8.11
CA GLY A 136 -12.07 -14.79 -8.93
C GLY A 136 -13.30 -14.01 -9.39
N GLN A 137 -13.45 -12.77 -8.99
CA GLN A 137 -14.59 -11.92 -9.34
C GLN A 137 -14.33 -11.08 -10.61
N SER A 138 -15.35 -10.31 -11.01
CA SER A 138 -15.28 -9.44 -12.20
C SER A 138 -14.38 -8.23 -12.00
N GLN A 139 -14.02 -7.56 -13.10
CA GLN A 139 -13.29 -6.30 -13.05
C GLN A 139 -14.04 -5.24 -12.23
N GLU A 140 -15.36 -5.16 -12.35
CA GLU A 140 -16.19 -4.22 -11.57
C GLU A 140 -16.02 -4.42 -10.06
N ILE A 141 -15.93 -5.66 -9.60
CA ILE A 141 -15.71 -5.98 -8.18
C ILE A 141 -14.30 -5.55 -7.76
N TYR A 142 -13.29 -5.70 -8.60
CA TYR A 142 -11.94 -5.19 -8.33
C TYR A 142 -11.92 -3.67 -8.26
N ASP A 143 -12.61 -2.98 -9.17
CA ASP A 143 -12.71 -1.52 -9.17
C ASP A 143 -13.38 -1.02 -7.89
N LYS A 144 -14.45 -1.67 -7.46
CA LYS A 144 -15.14 -1.37 -6.20
C LYS A 144 -14.26 -1.65 -4.99
N CYS A 145 -13.52 -2.75 -5.01
CA CYS A 145 -12.56 -3.09 -3.97
C CYS A 145 -11.49 -1.98 -3.84
N LEU A 146 -11.00 -1.47 -4.96
CA LEU A 146 -10.04 -0.36 -4.96
C LEU A 146 -10.64 0.92 -4.36
N GLU A 147 -11.90 1.23 -4.64
CA GLU A 147 -12.59 2.37 -4.02
C GLU A 147 -12.64 2.22 -2.51
N GLU A 148 -13.00 1.05 -2.00
CA GLU A 148 -13.03 0.75 -0.57
C GLU A 148 -11.65 0.90 0.07
N ILE A 149 -10.62 0.33 -0.57
CA ILE A 149 -9.23 0.44 -0.12
C ILE A 149 -8.79 1.90 -0.08
N THR A 150 -9.08 2.65 -1.13
CA THR A 150 -8.71 4.07 -1.23
C THR A 150 -9.33 4.88 -0.09
N GLU A 151 -10.60 4.63 0.23
CA GLU A 151 -11.26 5.27 1.37
C GLU A 151 -10.56 4.94 2.68
N GLN A 152 -10.24 3.66 2.93
CA GLN A 152 -9.54 3.25 4.14
C GLN A 152 -8.14 3.87 4.26
N VAL A 153 -7.39 3.90 3.17
CA VAL A 153 -6.06 4.52 3.14
C VAL A 153 -6.15 6.03 3.40
N ARG A 154 -7.10 6.72 2.78
CA ARG A 154 -7.32 8.14 3.03
C ARG A 154 -7.64 8.42 4.49
N ASN A 155 -8.58 7.67 5.06
CA ASN A 155 -8.99 7.85 6.44
C ASN A 155 -7.85 7.62 7.43
N MET A 156 -6.98 6.67 7.13
CA MET A 156 -5.88 6.29 8.02
C MET A 156 -4.66 7.21 7.91
N PHE A 157 -4.34 7.71 6.72
CA PHE A 157 -3.07 8.39 6.44
C PHE A 157 -3.19 9.83 5.92
N ILE A 158 -4.31 10.21 5.32
CA ILE A 158 -4.41 11.45 4.53
C ILE A 158 -5.39 12.47 5.16
N VAL A 159 -6.30 12.05 6.01
CA VAL A 159 -7.38 12.90 6.56
C VAL A 159 -6.90 13.84 7.67
N ASP A 160 -5.64 13.77 8.07
CA ASP A 160 -5.12 14.64 9.11
C ASP A 160 -4.66 16.00 8.56
N GLY A 161 -5.38 17.03 8.94
CA GLY A 161 -4.91 18.38 8.90
C GLY A 161 -4.91 19.03 7.51
N GLY A 162 -3.75 19.38 6.98
CA GLY A 162 -3.61 20.26 5.84
C GLY A 162 -4.33 19.88 4.54
N ASP A 163 -4.61 18.62 4.33
CA ASP A 163 -5.20 18.15 3.07
C ASP A 163 -6.72 18.36 2.99
N LEU A 164 -7.36 18.67 4.10
CA LEU A 164 -8.81 18.96 4.13
C LEU A 164 -9.13 20.45 3.99
N ILE A 165 -8.13 21.28 4.00
CA ILE A 165 -8.29 22.73 4.00
C ILE A 165 -8.00 23.32 2.63
N GLU A 166 -7.46 22.49 1.75
CA GLU A 166 -7.12 22.90 0.39
C GLU A 166 -8.22 22.50 -0.60
#